data_36b61ccef7b007b6e1a3a6d16159dba1
#
_entry.id   36b61ccef7b007b6e1a3a6d16159dba1
#
_cell.length_a   1.000
_cell.length_b   1.000
_cell.length_c   1.000
_cell.angle_alpha   90.00
_cell.angle_beta   90.00
_cell.angle_gamma   90.00
#
_symmetry.space_group_name_H-M   'P 1'
#
loop_
_entity.id
_entity.type
_entity.pdbx_description
1 polymer ?
#
loop_
_entity_poly.entity_id
_entity_poly.type
_entity_poly.pdbx_seq_one_letter_code
_entity_poly.pdbx_strand_id
1 'polypeptide(L)'
;MFYNLKRKFEKNLNKHKIRKEVVDDAGTIETDFWKQHSIGCLSKSSPVEAEIYRKFGDDSTKNYPTSIKANPYIGPELGVSDIRVGEEGAADFHTEKGIIVGNIRMGFGHYRISMAIASAAHALGYEPYWMDLNSYGQTTCTKVIGAQNDLYSMGSRLSQKSRLFNRLVWEPMNYEGFRKLTYNAADQKNAELMAPVYANIPKDIPVVATHVWPAQAALHAGMKYVVNAIPDNWQMALHLAEGSIHTVQTHYAYQGYRILNGMQGNDVLNPMPEDALFYTGHYVDHELVSNIETDCAARKQRKEEGKPMR
;
A
#
# COMPACT_ATOMS: atom_id res chain seq x y z
N MET A 1 -5.24 12.30 -13.94
CA MET A 1 -4.24 11.42 -13.33
C MET A 1 -4.59 9.96 -13.52
N PHE A 2 -5.70 9.43 -12.98
CA PHE A 2 -6.14 8.03 -13.14
C PHE A 2 -6.34 7.60 -14.60
N TYR A 3 -6.89 8.44 -15.45
CA TYR A 3 -7.04 8.14 -16.90
C TYR A 3 -5.69 7.91 -17.58
N ASN A 4 -4.68 8.69 -17.24
CA ASN A 4 -3.32 8.49 -17.73
C ASN A 4 -2.65 7.25 -17.13
N LEU A 5 -2.96 6.90 -15.89
CA LEU A 5 -2.53 5.66 -15.24
C LEU A 5 -3.20 4.45 -15.91
N LYS A 6 -4.52 4.46 -16.14
CA LYS A 6 -5.23 3.39 -16.84
C LYS A 6 -4.66 3.18 -18.25
N ARG A 7 -4.47 4.25 -19.03
CA ARG A 7 -3.91 4.17 -20.38
C ARG A 7 -2.45 3.71 -20.40
N LYS A 8 -1.65 4.08 -19.37
CA LYS A 8 -0.28 3.56 -19.18
C LYS A 8 -0.27 2.13 -18.70
N PHE A 9 -1.19 1.74 -17.83
CA PHE A 9 -1.43 0.36 -17.41
C PHE A 9 -1.74 -0.52 -18.62
N GLU A 10 -2.70 -0.13 -19.45
CA GLU A 10 -3.08 -0.86 -20.66
C GLU A 10 -1.92 -0.96 -21.68
N LYS A 11 -1.11 0.11 -21.77
CA LYS A 11 0.06 0.14 -22.67
C LYS A 11 1.20 -0.75 -22.15
N ASN A 12 1.39 -0.83 -20.84
CA ASN A 12 2.39 -1.71 -20.22
C ASN A 12 1.94 -3.17 -20.24
N LEU A 13 0.67 -3.47 -20.03
CA LEU A 13 0.11 -4.80 -20.22
C LEU A 13 0.38 -5.34 -21.62
N ASN A 14 0.27 -4.49 -22.66
CA ASN A 14 0.60 -4.89 -24.02
C ASN A 14 2.10 -5.10 -24.26
N LYS A 15 2.98 -4.41 -23.53
CA LYS A 15 4.42 -4.67 -23.54
C LYS A 15 4.80 -5.94 -22.77
N HIS A 16 4.12 -6.25 -21.65
CA HIS A 16 4.30 -7.50 -20.92
C HIS A 16 3.70 -8.71 -21.62
N LYS A 17 2.83 -8.53 -22.63
CA LYS A 17 2.41 -9.62 -23.51
C LYS A 17 3.58 -10.30 -24.25
N ILE A 18 4.71 -9.64 -24.38
CA ILE A 18 5.93 -10.21 -24.97
C ILE A 18 6.68 -11.14 -23.98
N ARG A 19 6.37 -11.13 -22.70
CA ARG A 19 6.86 -12.09 -21.69
C ARG A 19 5.90 -13.26 -21.43
N LYS A 20 4.88 -13.42 -22.25
CA LYS A 20 3.82 -14.43 -22.12
C LYS A 20 4.19 -15.85 -22.58
N GLU A 21 5.46 -16.16 -22.76
CA GLU A 21 5.86 -17.54 -23.13
C GLU A 21 6.07 -18.49 -21.94
N VAL A 22 5.63 -18.12 -20.74
CA VAL A 22 5.65 -19.01 -19.57
C VAL A 22 4.32 -18.97 -18.84
N VAL A 23 3.24 -19.12 -19.57
CA VAL A 23 1.92 -19.45 -18.99
C VAL A 23 1.59 -20.84 -19.47
N ASP A 24 1.45 -21.78 -18.54
CA ASP A 24 0.97 -23.11 -18.88
C ASP A 24 -0.49 -23.06 -19.39
N ASP A 25 -0.92 -24.09 -20.10
CA ASP A 25 -2.28 -24.23 -20.66
C ASP A 25 -3.40 -24.22 -19.61
N ALA A 26 -3.08 -24.15 -18.30
CA ALA A 26 -4.02 -24.10 -17.18
C ALA A 26 -4.33 -22.69 -16.69
N GLY A 27 -3.70 -21.65 -17.25
CA GLY A 27 -3.97 -20.25 -16.86
C GLY A 27 -3.48 -19.87 -15.46
N THR A 28 -2.74 -20.72 -14.81
CA THR A 28 -2.13 -20.47 -13.51
C THR A 28 -0.82 -19.72 -13.76
N ILE A 29 -0.72 -18.50 -13.28
CA ILE A 29 0.58 -17.82 -13.17
C ILE A 29 1.36 -18.66 -12.17
N GLU A 30 2.25 -19.51 -12.67
CA GLU A 30 3.13 -20.24 -11.79
C GLU A 30 3.94 -19.25 -10.96
N THR A 31 3.83 -19.40 -9.67
CA THR A 31 4.55 -18.68 -8.63
C THR A 31 6.08 -18.86 -8.70
N ASP A 32 6.59 -19.42 -9.78
CA ASP A 32 8.02 -19.71 -9.97
C ASP A 32 8.88 -18.48 -10.18
N PHE A 33 8.33 -17.39 -10.70
CA PHE A 33 9.04 -16.11 -10.70
C PHE A 33 9.40 -15.70 -9.26
N TRP A 34 8.47 -15.85 -8.33
CA TRP A 34 8.69 -15.58 -6.91
C TRP A 34 9.59 -16.60 -6.24
N LYS A 35 9.55 -17.87 -6.67
CA LYS A 35 10.44 -18.93 -6.17
C LYS A 35 11.89 -18.76 -6.65
N GLN A 36 12.12 -18.24 -7.85
CA GLN A 36 13.46 -18.00 -8.37
C GLN A 36 14.11 -16.71 -7.84
N HIS A 37 13.31 -15.73 -7.42
CA HIS A 37 13.80 -14.43 -6.96
C HIS A 37 13.57 -14.17 -5.48
N SER A 38 12.86 -15.06 -4.77
CA SER A 38 12.83 -15.03 -3.31
C SER A 38 14.15 -15.53 -2.78
N ILE A 39 15.08 -14.62 -2.54
CA ILE A 39 16.23 -14.88 -1.68
C ILE A 39 15.68 -15.28 -0.31
N GLY A 40 15.61 -16.59 -0.08
CA GLY A 40 15.18 -17.17 1.17
C GLY A 40 13.67 -17.05 1.42
N CYS A 41 12.87 -17.71 0.59
CA CYS A 41 11.64 -18.30 1.11
C CYS A 41 12.07 -19.15 2.31
N LEU A 42 11.96 -18.59 3.52
CA LEU A 42 12.21 -19.34 4.74
C LEU A 42 11.25 -20.53 4.67
N SER A 43 11.79 -21.73 4.51
CA SER A 43 10.95 -22.92 4.52
C SER A 43 10.12 -22.91 5.79
N LYS A 44 8.90 -23.45 5.78
CA LYS A 44 8.03 -23.56 6.99
C LYS A 44 8.73 -24.24 8.18
N SER A 45 9.94 -24.69 8.00
CA SER A 45 10.81 -25.35 8.97
C SER A 45 11.78 -24.42 9.69
N SER A 46 11.83 -23.11 9.37
CA SER A 46 12.75 -22.21 10.09
C SER A 46 12.21 -21.88 11.48
N PRO A 47 13.07 -21.83 12.54
CA PRO A 47 12.63 -21.50 13.89
C PRO A 47 11.92 -20.14 13.99
N VAL A 48 12.33 -19.15 13.20
CA VAL A 48 11.75 -17.80 13.14
C VAL A 48 10.33 -17.86 12.57
N GLU A 49 10.13 -18.64 11.53
CA GLU A 49 8.83 -18.83 10.90
C GLU A 49 7.84 -19.53 11.84
N ALA A 50 8.28 -20.60 12.50
CA ALA A 50 7.47 -21.30 13.49
C ALA A 50 7.05 -20.37 14.65
N GLU A 51 7.90 -19.45 15.06
CA GLU A 51 7.57 -18.48 16.11
C GLU A 51 6.54 -17.43 15.64
N ILE A 52 6.66 -16.94 14.40
CA ILE A 52 5.69 -16.01 13.79
C ILE A 52 4.31 -16.67 13.71
N TYR A 53 4.21 -17.90 13.20
CA TYR A 53 2.94 -18.64 13.16
C TYR A 53 2.38 -18.92 14.56
N ARG A 54 3.23 -19.27 15.52
CA ARG A 54 2.80 -19.49 16.89
C ARG A 54 2.23 -18.21 17.52
N LYS A 55 2.80 -17.06 17.20
CA LYS A 55 2.41 -15.77 17.77
C LYS A 55 1.13 -15.22 17.15
N PHE A 56 0.99 -15.29 15.84
CA PHE A 56 -0.08 -14.61 15.11
C PHE A 56 -1.13 -15.56 14.55
N GLY A 57 -0.80 -16.83 14.41
CA GLY A 57 -1.61 -17.82 13.72
C GLY A 57 -1.25 -17.94 12.24
N ASP A 58 -1.86 -18.91 11.58
CA ASP A 58 -1.76 -19.15 10.14
C ASP A 58 -3.17 -19.18 9.55
N ASP A 59 -3.48 -18.18 8.75
CA ASP A 59 -4.76 -18.06 8.07
C ASP A 59 -4.68 -18.49 6.58
N SER A 60 -3.56 -19.06 6.14
CA SER A 60 -3.32 -19.41 4.73
C SER A 60 -4.37 -20.37 4.13
N THR A 61 -5.02 -21.17 4.98
CA THR A 61 -6.07 -22.10 4.58
C THR A 61 -7.48 -21.58 4.89
N LYS A 62 -7.60 -20.39 5.50
CA LYS A 62 -8.89 -19.83 5.85
C LYS A 62 -9.51 -19.10 4.68
N ASN A 63 -10.78 -19.35 4.48
CA ASN A 63 -11.62 -18.62 3.54
C ASN A 63 -12.54 -17.69 4.32
N TYR A 64 -12.21 -16.42 4.36
CA TYR A 64 -13.01 -15.42 5.05
C TYR A 64 -14.18 -14.97 4.17
N PRO A 65 -15.44 -15.06 4.63
CA PRO A 65 -16.53 -14.39 3.92
C PRO A 65 -16.20 -12.92 3.76
N THR A 66 -16.55 -12.37 2.61
CA THR A 66 -16.26 -10.97 2.29
C THR A 66 -17.55 -10.30 1.82
N SER A 67 -17.84 -9.14 2.36
CA SER A 67 -19.01 -8.35 1.98
C SER A 67 -18.65 -6.89 1.76
N ILE A 68 -19.55 -6.15 1.12
CA ILE A 68 -19.44 -4.71 0.92
C ILE A 68 -20.56 -4.02 1.68
N LYS A 69 -20.19 -2.99 2.43
CA LYS A 69 -21.13 -2.14 3.15
C LYS A 69 -20.82 -0.67 2.89
N ALA A 70 -21.85 0.14 2.65
CA ALA A 70 -21.67 1.58 2.55
C ALA A 70 -20.98 2.13 3.81
N ASN A 71 -19.95 2.96 3.64
CA ASN A 71 -19.30 3.60 4.78
C ASN A 71 -20.18 4.75 5.28
N PRO A 72 -20.63 4.73 6.55
CA PRO A 72 -21.58 5.74 7.05
C PRO A 72 -20.99 7.13 7.26
N TYR A 73 -19.65 7.24 7.34
CA TYR A 73 -18.95 8.49 7.68
C TYR A 73 -18.40 9.20 6.44
N ILE A 74 -17.69 8.48 5.59
CA ILE A 74 -17.05 9.06 4.39
C ILE A 74 -17.74 8.62 3.09
N GLY A 75 -18.67 7.67 3.17
CA GLY A 75 -19.43 7.20 2.02
C GLY A 75 -20.30 8.28 1.39
N PRO A 76 -21.06 9.07 2.15
CA PRO A 76 -21.91 10.12 1.59
C PRO A 76 -21.15 11.16 0.76
N GLU A 77 -19.92 11.50 1.17
CA GLU A 77 -19.10 12.55 0.52
C GLU A 77 -18.16 11.97 -0.55
N LEU A 78 -17.61 10.79 -0.31
CA LEU A 78 -16.56 10.22 -1.15
C LEU A 78 -17.01 8.96 -1.92
N GLY A 79 -18.28 8.60 -1.86
CA GLY A 79 -18.80 7.39 -2.52
C GLY A 79 -18.17 6.08 -2.02
N VAL A 80 -17.59 6.08 -0.82
CA VAL A 80 -16.80 4.95 -0.29
C VAL A 80 -17.71 3.87 0.27
N SER A 81 -17.43 2.62 -0.12
CA SER A 81 -17.97 1.43 0.53
C SER A 81 -16.83 0.64 1.21
N ASP A 82 -17.09 0.15 2.42
CA ASP A 82 -16.14 -0.65 3.18
C ASP A 82 -16.11 -2.09 2.67
N ILE A 83 -14.94 -2.65 2.48
CA ILE A 83 -14.75 -4.09 2.37
C ILE A 83 -14.77 -4.66 3.79
N ARG A 84 -15.67 -5.61 4.05
CA ARG A 84 -15.81 -6.32 5.32
C ARG A 84 -15.33 -7.75 5.15
N VAL A 85 -14.25 -8.10 5.82
CA VAL A 85 -13.64 -9.44 5.82
C VAL A 85 -14.01 -10.16 7.11
N GLY A 86 -14.52 -11.38 7.00
CA GLY A 86 -15.05 -12.15 8.13
C GLY A 86 -16.52 -11.88 8.43
N GLU A 87 -17.20 -11.09 7.60
CA GLU A 87 -18.63 -10.79 7.72
C GLU A 87 -19.37 -11.27 6.48
N GLU A 88 -20.43 -12.02 6.69
CA GLU A 88 -21.33 -12.47 5.61
C GLU A 88 -22.15 -11.31 5.06
N GLY A 89 -22.47 -11.35 3.77
CA GLY A 89 -23.27 -10.36 3.09
C GLY A 89 -23.04 -10.35 1.59
N ALA A 90 -23.66 -9.41 0.90
CA ALA A 90 -23.43 -9.24 -0.54
C ALA A 90 -22.03 -8.73 -0.82
N ALA A 91 -21.36 -9.38 -1.77
CA ALA A 91 -20.01 -9.03 -2.24
C ALA A 91 -20.08 -8.57 -3.71
N ASP A 92 -20.98 -7.64 -4.01
CA ASP A 92 -21.23 -7.15 -5.37
C ASP A 92 -20.14 -6.15 -5.77
N PHE A 93 -18.97 -6.66 -6.13
CA PHE A 93 -17.88 -5.84 -6.63
C PHE A 93 -18.12 -5.45 -8.09
N HIS A 94 -18.14 -4.17 -8.38
CA HIS A 94 -18.19 -3.66 -9.75
C HIS A 94 -16.77 -3.60 -10.33
N THR A 95 -16.36 -4.66 -11.00
CA THR A 95 -14.97 -4.83 -11.47
C THR A 95 -14.52 -3.79 -12.50
N GLU A 96 -15.45 -3.24 -13.29
CA GLU A 96 -15.14 -2.24 -14.33
C GLU A 96 -14.90 -0.84 -13.77
N LYS A 97 -15.55 -0.50 -12.65
CA LYS A 97 -15.49 0.83 -12.02
C LYS A 97 -14.87 0.81 -10.64
N GLY A 98 -14.77 -0.36 -10.05
CA GLY A 98 -14.24 -0.52 -8.69
C GLY A 98 -12.75 -0.17 -8.62
N ILE A 99 -12.35 0.41 -7.49
CA ILE A 99 -10.97 0.64 -7.12
C ILE A 99 -10.81 0.40 -5.63
N ILE A 100 -9.89 -0.46 -5.23
CA ILE A 100 -9.62 -0.74 -3.82
C ILE A 100 -8.61 0.28 -3.31
N VAL A 101 -8.96 1.00 -2.26
CA VAL A 101 -8.05 1.90 -1.54
C VAL A 101 -7.58 1.19 -0.28
N GLY A 102 -6.37 0.62 -0.36
CA GLY A 102 -5.75 -0.13 0.72
C GLY A 102 -4.98 0.78 1.68
N ASN A 103 -5.30 0.70 2.96
CA ASN A 103 -4.60 1.46 3.98
C ASN A 103 -4.36 0.67 5.26
N ILE A 104 -3.52 1.25 6.13
CA ILE A 104 -3.34 0.82 7.51
C ILE A 104 -3.36 2.05 8.41
N ARG A 105 -3.77 1.86 9.67
CA ARG A 105 -3.80 2.94 10.66
C ARG A 105 -2.51 3.01 11.48
N MET A 106 -1.38 3.24 10.80
CA MET A 106 -0.09 3.54 11.42
C MET A 106 0.20 5.05 11.38
N GLY A 107 -0.71 5.84 11.95
CA GLY A 107 -0.70 7.30 11.90
C GLY A 107 -1.67 7.88 10.87
N PHE A 108 -1.87 9.19 10.93
CA PHE A 108 -2.85 9.88 10.08
C PHE A 108 -2.42 10.10 8.63
N GLY A 109 -1.12 10.03 8.33
CA GLY A 109 -0.60 10.30 6.98
C GLY A 109 -1.18 9.35 5.93
N HIS A 110 -1.06 8.07 6.15
CA HIS A 110 -1.60 7.05 5.24
C HIS A 110 -3.12 7.17 5.05
N TYR A 111 -3.83 7.40 6.16
CA TYR A 111 -5.28 7.57 6.14
C TYR A 111 -5.70 8.78 5.29
N ARG A 112 -5.04 9.94 5.48
CA ARG A 112 -5.33 11.17 4.71
C ARG A 112 -5.04 11.00 3.22
N ILE A 113 -3.93 10.35 2.87
CA ILE A 113 -3.62 10.05 1.47
C ILE A 113 -4.66 9.09 0.88
N SER A 114 -5.09 8.08 1.63
CA SER A 114 -6.16 7.18 1.21
C SER A 114 -7.47 7.92 0.95
N MET A 115 -7.84 8.87 1.81
CA MET A 115 -9.02 9.72 1.60
C MET A 115 -8.89 10.55 0.32
N ALA A 116 -7.73 11.18 0.10
CA ALA A 116 -7.48 11.95 -1.11
C ALA A 116 -7.58 11.09 -2.39
N ILE A 117 -7.09 9.85 -2.33
CA ILE A 117 -7.21 8.89 -3.43
C ILE A 117 -8.67 8.50 -3.67
N ALA A 118 -9.41 8.20 -2.60
CA ALA A 118 -10.83 7.86 -2.70
C ALA A 118 -11.66 9.02 -3.25
N SER A 119 -11.44 10.25 -2.77
CA SER A 119 -12.06 11.47 -3.27
C SER A 119 -11.81 11.67 -4.77
N ALA A 120 -10.56 11.54 -5.20
CA ALA A 120 -10.20 11.67 -6.60
C ALA A 120 -10.80 10.56 -7.47
N ALA A 121 -10.84 9.33 -6.95
CA ALA A 121 -11.45 8.19 -7.65
C ALA A 121 -12.95 8.42 -7.85
N HIS A 122 -13.65 8.82 -6.80
CA HIS A 122 -15.08 9.12 -6.84
C HIS A 122 -15.40 10.25 -7.84
N ALA A 123 -14.65 11.35 -7.78
CA ALA A 123 -14.81 12.47 -8.71
C ALA A 123 -14.58 12.09 -10.19
N LEU A 124 -13.82 11.03 -10.44
CA LEU A 124 -13.57 10.47 -11.78
C LEU A 124 -14.56 9.38 -12.19
N GLY A 125 -15.59 9.12 -11.38
CA GLY A 125 -16.64 8.13 -11.64
C GLY A 125 -16.26 6.69 -11.29
N TYR A 126 -15.21 6.48 -10.51
CA TYR A 126 -14.89 5.18 -9.93
C TYR A 126 -15.64 4.96 -8.62
N GLU A 127 -15.76 3.70 -8.23
CA GLU A 127 -16.35 3.26 -6.97
C GLU A 127 -15.24 2.86 -6.00
N PRO A 128 -14.88 3.70 -5.02
CA PRO A 128 -13.80 3.41 -4.10
C PRO A 128 -14.25 2.42 -3.02
N TYR A 129 -13.60 1.27 -2.97
CA TYR A 129 -13.73 0.27 -1.92
C TYR A 129 -12.64 0.46 -0.88
N TRP A 130 -13.04 0.74 0.36
CA TRP A 130 -12.12 0.99 1.46
C TRP A 130 -11.67 -0.31 2.10
N MET A 131 -10.36 -0.54 2.10
CA MET A 131 -9.75 -1.71 2.69
C MET A 131 -8.78 -1.30 3.78
N ASP A 132 -9.26 -1.27 5.02
CA ASP A 132 -8.47 -0.95 6.21
C ASP A 132 -8.04 -2.24 6.91
N LEU A 133 -6.78 -2.63 6.76
CA LEU A 133 -6.25 -3.88 7.30
C LEU A 133 -6.26 -3.95 8.84
N ASN A 134 -6.50 -2.86 9.53
CA ASN A 134 -6.68 -2.85 10.98
C ASN A 134 -8.11 -3.22 11.43
N SER A 135 -9.06 -3.36 10.50
CA SER A 135 -10.49 -3.47 10.84
C SER A 135 -11.04 -4.89 10.82
N TYR A 136 -10.22 -5.90 10.56
CA TYR A 136 -10.67 -7.28 10.33
C TYR A 136 -10.56 -8.20 11.56
N GLY A 137 -10.76 -7.66 12.73
CA GLY A 137 -11.00 -8.35 13.98
C GLY A 137 -9.99 -9.46 14.31
N GLN A 138 -10.41 -10.70 14.17
CA GLN A 138 -9.64 -11.88 14.58
C GLN A 138 -8.64 -12.40 13.53
N THR A 139 -8.54 -11.75 12.37
CA THR A 139 -7.63 -12.19 11.31
C THR A 139 -6.16 -12.03 11.73
N THR A 140 -5.32 -12.93 11.23
CA THR A 140 -3.86 -12.82 11.40
C THR A 140 -3.33 -11.48 10.88
N CYS A 141 -3.90 -10.97 9.78
CA CYS A 141 -3.60 -9.65 9.23
C CYS A 141 -3.68 -8.54 10.30
N THR A 142 -4.83 -8.38 10.94
CA THR A 142 -5.02 -7.33 11.97
C THR A 142 -4.10 -7.54 13.18
N LYS A 143 -3.86 -8.79 13.59
CA LYS A 143 -2.94 -9.09 14.69
C LYS A 143 -1.50 -8.70 14.39
N VAL A 144 -1.00 -9.00 13.20
CA VAL A 144 0.35 -8.63 12.75
C VAL A 144 0.51 -7.12 12.72
N ILE A 145 -0.43 -6.41 12.08
CA ILE A 145 -0.40 -4.95 11.98
C ILE A 145 -0.47 -4.31 13.37
N GLY A 146 -1.35 -4.79 14.24
CA GLY A 146 -1.48 -4.32 15.61
C GLY A 146 -0.17 -4.45 16.38
N ALA A 147 0.46 -5.62 16.33
CA ALA A 147 1.74 -5.86 17.01
C ALA A 147 2.87 -4.97 16.48
N GLN A 148 2.94 -4.74 15.17
CA GLN A 148 3.92 -3.86 14.56
C GLN A 148 3.69 -2.39 14.96
N ASN A 149 2.44 -1.95 14.98
CA ASN A 149 2.08 -0.61 15.42
C ASN A 149 2.41 -0.37 16.90
N ASP A 150 2.15 -1.36 17.76
CA ASP A 150 2.48 -1.29 19.18
C ASP A 150 3.99 -1.22 19.40
N LEU A 151 4.76 -2.05 18.69
CA LEU A 151 6.21 -2.05 18.72
C LEU A 151 6.78 -0.69 18.28
N TYR A 152 6.31 -0.16 17.17
CA TYR A 152 6.72 1.14 16.66
C TYR A 152 6.37 2.27 17.64
N SER A 153 5.15 2.27 18.16
CA SER A 153 4.68 3.27 19.14
C SER A 153 5.45 3.23 20.46
N MET A 154 5.79 2.03 20.94
CA MET A 154 6.60 1.84 22.14
C MET A 154 8.02 2.33 21.90
N GLY A 155 8.66 1.90 20.82
CA GLY A 155 10.03 2.30 20.48
C GLY A 155 10.15 3.81 20.27
N SER A 156 9.22 4.42 19.55
CA SER A 156 9.16 5.85 19.34
C SER A 156 9.02 6.64 20.66
N ARG A 157 8.14 6.19 21.57
CA ARG A 157 8.00 6.83 22.90
C ARG A 157 9.23 6.68 23.79
N LEU A 158 9.88 5.50 23.75
CA LEU A 158 11.12 5.27 24.52
C LEU A 158 12.27 6.10 23.96
N SER A 159 12.37 6.24 22.63
CA SER A 159 13.41 7.05 21.99
C SER A 159 13.31 8.54 22.37
N GLN A 160 12.09 9.05 22.52
CA GLN A 160 11.87 10.42 22.97
C GLN A 160 12.24 10.64 24.44
N LYS A 161 12.10 9.61 25.27
CA LYS A 161 12.39 9.68 26.73
C LYS A 161 13.85 9.40 27.08
N SER A 162 14.56 8.60 26.28
CA SER A 162 15.91 8.14 26.56
C SER A 162 16.83 8.34 25.36
N ARG A 163 17.74 9.31 25.47
CA ARG A 163 18.78 9.56 24.45
C ARG A 163 19.68 8.35 24.23
N LEU A 164 19.95 7.60 25.28
CA LEU A 164 20.78 6.39 25.20
C LEU A 164 20.07 5.29 24.40
N PHE A 165 18.80 5.03 24.70
CA PHE A 165 17.98 4.09 23.92
C PHE A 165 17.85 4.52 22.47
N ASN A 166 17.59 5.81 22.23
CA ASN A 166 17.50 6.34 20.87
C ASN A 166 18.77 6.04 20.07
N ARG A 167 19.94 6.42 20.62
CA ARG A 167 21.23 6.31 19.93
C ARG A 167 21.70 4.87 19.73
N LEU A 168 21.49 3.99 20.71
CA LEU A 168 22.06 2.63 20.69
C LEU A 168 21.09 1.58 20.12
N VAL A 169 19.79 1.84 20.15
CA VAL A 169 18.77 0.85 19.76
C VAL A 169 17.88 1.38 18.64
N TRP A 170 17.20 2.52 18.88
CA TRP A 170 16.14 2.97 17.99
C TRP A 170 16.67 3.50 16.65
N GLU A 171 17.64 4.39 16.67
CA GLU A 171 18.25 4.90 15.43
C GLU A 171 18.95 3.80 14.62
N PRO A 172 19.81 2.96 15.18
CA PRO A 172 20.42 1.87 14.41
C PRO A 172 19.41 0.91 13.82
N MET A 173 18.38 0.53 14.56
CA MET A 173 17.33 -0.37 14.09
C MET A 173 16.55 0.24 12.91
N ASN A 174 16.14 1.50 13.03
CA ASN A 174 15.45 2.19 11.95
C ASN A 174 16.38 2.43 10.76
N TYR A 175 17.61 2.89 11.02
CA TYR A 175 18.59 3.18 9.98
C TYR A 175 18.91 1.95 9.14
N GLU A 176 19.10 0.78 9.74
CA GLU A 176 19.33 -0.45 8.99
C GLU A 176 18.10 -0.91 8.22
N GLY A 177 16.92 -0.85 8.81
CA GLY A 177 15.67 -1.20 8.15
C GLY A 177 15.37 -0.31 6.94
N PHE A 178 15.74 0.97 7.03
CA PHE A 178 15.52 1.92 5.95
C PHE A 178 16.57 1.86 4.83
N ARG A 179 17.79 1.40 5.14
CA ARG A 179 18.91 1.36 4.20
C ARG A 179 18.98 0.10 3.34
N LYS A 180 18.48 -1.02 3.84
CA LYS A 180 18.52 -2.28 3.09
C LYS A 180 17.47 -2.24 1.99
N LEU A 181 17.92 -2.08 0.76
CA LEU A 181 17.09 -2.17 -0.45
C LEU A 181 16.74 -3.63 -0.82
N THR A 182 17.18 -4.58 -0.03
CA THR A 182 16.75 -5.96 -0.16
C THR A 182 15.44 -6.14 0.56
N TYR A 183 14.47 -6.77 -0.09
CA TYR A 183 13.24 -7.19 0.57
C TYR A 183 13.61 -7.98 1.82
N ASN A 184 13.14 -7.49 2.96
CA ASN A 184 13.34 -8.18 4.21
C ASN A 184 12.44 -9.44 4.20
N ALA A 185 13.03 -10.61 4.38
CA ALA A 185 12.28 -11.87 4.44
C ALA A 185 11.16 -11.85 5.50
N ALA A 186 11.37 -11.10 6.60
CA ALA A 186 10.33 -10.92 7.62
C ALA A 186 9.16 -10.07 7.11
N ASP A 187 9.40 -9.02 6.33
CA ASP A 187 8.34 -8.20 5.74
C ASP A 187 7.55 -8.98 4.69
N GLN A 188 8.23 -9.75 3.85
CA GLN A 188 7.58 -10.66 2.91
C GLN A 188 6.68 -11.65 3.63
N LYS A 189 7.17 -12.25 4.71
CA LYS A 189 6.38 -13.21 5.49
C LYS A 189 5.19 -12.57 6.18
N ASN A 190 5.36 -11.37 6.74
CA ASN A 190 4.25 -10.61 7.28
C ASN A 190 3.20 -10.32 6.21
N ALA A 191 3.62 -9.95 5.00
CA ALA A 191 2.71 -9.71 3.89
C ALA A 191 1.96 -10.97 3.44
N GLU A 192 2.62 -12.13 3.40
CA GLU A 192 1.97 -13.42 3.17
C GLU A 192 0.88 -13.72 4.20
N LEU A 193 1.14 -13.46 5.49
CA LEU A 193 0.15 -13.64 6.55
C LEU A 193 -1.06 -12.68 6.42
N MET A 194 -0.90 -11.57 5.72
CA MET A 194 -1.97 -10.62 5.45
C MET A 194 -2.76 -10.96 4.18
N ALA A 195 -2.20 -11.75 3.26
CA ALA A 195 -2.81 -12.07 1.96
C ALA A 195 -4.21 -12.71 2.04
N PRO A 196 -4.54 -13.59 3.03
CA PRO A 196 -5.84 -14.24 3.09
C PRO A 196 -7.05 -13.28 3.12
N VAL A 197 -6.88 -12.04 3.59
CA VAL A 197 -7.98 -11.05 3.61
C VAL A 197 -8.38 -10.58 2.20
N TYR A 198 -7.56 -10.84 1.18
CA TYR A 198 -7.85 -10.57 -0.22
C TYR A 198 -8.42 -11.78 -0.99
N ALA A 199 -8.57 -12.94 -0.34
CA ALA A 199 -8.87 -14.21 -1.04
C ALA A 199 -10.12 -14.13 -1.90
N ASN A 200 -11.21 -13.58 -1.36
CA ASN A 200 -12.52 -13.48 -2.02
C ASN A 200 -12.76 -12.18 -2.79
N ILE A 201 -11.72 -11.38 -3.00
CA ILE A 201 -11.82 -10.16 -3.79
C ILE A 201 -11.48 -10.49 -5.25
N PRO A 202 -12.25 -10.01 -6.24
CA PRO A 202 -11.95 -10.20 -7.66
C PRO A 202 -10.57 -9.65 -8.02
N LYS A 203 -9.75 -10.48 -8.68
CA LYS A 203 -8.33 -10.17 -8.91
C LYS A 203 -8.08 -9.08 -9.95
N ASP A 204 -9.10 -8.73 -10.71
CA ASP A 204 -9.04 -7.70 -11.76
C ASP A 204 -9.35 -6.28 -11.26
N ILE A 205 -9.81 -6.13 -10.03
CA ILE A 205 -10.03 -4.80 -9.43
C ILE A 205 -8.69 -4.18 -9.07
N PRO A 206 -8.38 -2.95 -9.53
CA PRO A 206 -7.15 -2.26 -9.17
C PRO A 206 -7.08 -1.97 -7.67
N VAL A 207 -5.89 -2.14 -7.09
CA VAL A 207 -5.59 -1.79 -5.70
C VAL A 207 -4.64 -0.59 -5.69
N VAL A 208 -4.99 0.47 -4.99
CA VAL A 208 -4.09 1.57 -4.67
C VAL A 208 -3.84 1.57 -3.18
N ALA A 209 -2.67 1.13 -2.79
CA ALA A 209 -2.26 1.04 -1.39
C ALA A 209 -1.42 2.26 -1.00
N THR A 210 -1.66 2.80 0.18
CA THR A 210 -0.91 3.93 0.74
C THR A 210 0.18 3.51 1.72
N HIS A 211 0.37 2.22 1.85
CA HIS A 211 1.44 1.61 2.62
C HIS A 211 1.92 0.33 1.91
N VAL A 212 3.18 -0.03 2.11
CA VAL A 212 3.79 -1.19 1.46
C VAL A 212 3.10 -2.51 1.81
N TRP A 213 2.66 -2.71 3.05
CA TRP A 213 2.06 -3.98 3.47
C TRP A 213 0.74 -4.30 2.76
N PRO A 214 -0.24 -3.40 2.64
CA PRO A 214 -1.40 -3.65 1.79
C PRO A 214 -1.04 -3.96 0.33
N ALA A 215 -0.01 -3.28 -0.21
CA ALA A 215 0.45 -3.55 -1.58
C ALA A 215 1.05 -4.95 -1.71
N GLN A 216 1.97 -5.31 -0.81
CA GLN A 216 2.60 -6.64 -0.79
C GLN A 216 1.56 -7.74 -0.55
N ALA A 217 0.65 -7.55 0.40
CA ALA A 217 -0.41 -8.51 0.69
C ALA A 217 -1.34 -8.73 -0.53
N ALA A 218 -1.69 -7.66 -1.24
CA ALA A 218 -2.47 -7.74 -2.47
C ALA A 218 -1.75 -8.53 -3.57
N LEU A 219 -0.44 -8.30 -3.74
CA LEU A 219 0.38 -9.04 -4.70
C LEU A 219 0.47 -10.54 -4.35
N HIS A 220 0.73 -10.86 -3.06
CA HIS A 220 0.74 -12.25 -2.59
C HIS A 220 -0.62 -12.94 -2.75
N ALA A 221 -1.71 -12.20 -2.67
CA ALA A 221 -3.04 -12.70 -2.94
C ALA A 221 -3.40 -12.82 -4.44
N GLY A 222 -2.48 -12.47 -5.34
CA GLY A 222 -2.67 -12.57 -6.78
C GLY A 222 -3.48 -11.44 -7.41
N MET A 223 -3.60 -10.27 -6.75
CA MET A 223 -4.20 -9.09 -7.37
C MET A 223 -3.35 -8.63 -8.55
N LYS A 224 -3.99 -8.39 -9.71
CA LYS A 224 -3.26 -8.14 -10.97
C LYS A 224 -2.75 -6.71 -11.12
N TYR A 225 -3.44 -5.75 -10.53
CA TYR A 225 -3.17 -4.32 -10.73
C TYR A 225 -2.96 -3.66 -9.37
N VAL A 226 -1.72 -3.57 -8.94
CA VAL A 226 -1.36 -3.00 -7.64
C VAL A 226 -0.51 -1.76 -7.83
N VAL A 227 -0.96 -0.65 -7.25
CA VAL A 227 -0.23 0.61 -7.14
C VAL A 227 0.13 0.84 -5.69
N ASN A 228 1.39 1.03 -5.41
CA ASN A 228 1.91 1.42 -4.10
C ASN A 228 2.17 2.93 -4.10
N ALA A 229 1.28 3.68 -3.48
CA ALA A 229 1.37 5.13 -3.37
C ALA A 229 2.26 5.50 -2.19
N ILE A 230 3.54 5.74 -2.46
CA ILE A 230 4.53 6.03 -1.44
C ILE A 230 4.27 7.39 -0.79
N PRO A 231 4.04 7.46 0.53
CA PRO A 231 3.67 8.69 1.22
C PRO A 231 4.85 9.59 1.51
N ASP A 232 6.03 9.03 1.67
CA ASP A 232 7.22 9.74 2.11
C ASP A 232 8.04 10.29 0.95
N ASN A 233 8.67 11.44 1.20
CA ASN A 233 9.54 12.09 0.21
C ASN A 233 10.98 11.61 0.29
N TRP A 234 11.32 10.78 1.28
CA TRP A 234 12.62 10.16 1.41
C TRP A 234 12.56 8.74 0.89
N GLN A 235 13.54 8.35 0.08
CA GLN A 235 13.63 7.01 -0.47
C GLN A 235 14.01 6.00 0.63
N MET A 236 13.18 4.99 0.79
CA MET A 236 13.40 3.90 1.74
C MET A 236 13.10 2.55 1.10
N ALA A 237 13.95 1.58 1.34
CA ALA A 237 13.74 0.22 0.86
C ALA A 237 12.43 -0.39 1.39
N LEU A 238 12.06 -0.04 2.61
CA LEU A 238 10.82 -0.46 3.24
C LEU A 238 9.56 -0.13 2.41
N HIS A 239 9.61 0.90 1.57
CA HIS A 239 8.46 1.28 0.75
C HIS A 239 8.33 0.51 -0.57
N LEU A 240 9.23 -0.41 -0.86
CA LEU A 240 9.20 -1.13 -2.13
C LEU A 240 8.30 -2.37 -2.04
N ALA A 241 7.37 -2.48 -2.98
CA ALA A 241 6.54 -3.66 -3.19
C ALA A 241 6.80 -4.20 -4.60
N GLU A 242 7.66 -5.22 -4.69
CA GLU A 242 8.03 -5.81 -5.98
C GLU A 242 6.79 -6.33 -6.72
N GLY A 243 6.71 -6.03 -8.01
CA GLY A 243 5.55 -6.37 -8.83
C GLY A 243 4.45 -5.30 -8.86
N SER A 244 4.53 -4.27 -8.01
CA SER A 244 3.61 -3.13 -8.06
C SER A 244 4.16 -1.97 -8.91
N ILE A 245 3.25 -1.08 -9.31
CA ILE A 245 3.61 0.25 -9.76
C ILE A 245 3.77 1.14 -8.53
N HIS A 246 4.86 1.89 -8.47
CA HIS A 246 5.10 2.85 -7.40
C HIS A 246 4.79 4.28 -7.85
N THR A 247 4.18 5.05 -6.97
CA THR A 247 3.97 6.48 -7.23
C THR A 247 4.57 7.31 -6.11
N VAL A 248 5.18 8.43 -6.47
CA VAL A 248 5.86 9.34 -5.55
C VAL A 248 5.39 10.77 -5.73
N GLN A 249 5.44 11.55 -4.66
CA GLN A 249 4.84 12.88 -4.58
C GLN A 249 5.77 14.00 -5.02
N THR A 250 7.09 13.79 -5.03
CA THR A 250 8.08 14.84 -5.34
C THR A 250 9.10 14.35 -6.35
N HIS A 251 9.69 15.30 -7.07
CA HIS A 251 10.82 15.02 -7.97
C HIS A 251 12.03 14.49 -7.19
N TYR A 252 12.23 14.95 -5.97
CA TYR A 252 13.31 14.46 -5.12
C TYR A 252 13.16 12.97 -4.82
N ALA A 253 11.96 12.54 -4.40
CA ALA A 253 11.67 11.12 -4.17
C ALA A 253 11.82 10.31 -5.46
N TYR A 254 11.33 10.83 -6.60
CA TYR A 254 11.48 10.16 -7.89
C TYR A 254 12.95 9.92 -8.23
N GLN A 255 13.79 10.95 -8.17
CA GLN A 255 15.22 10.81 -8.43
C GLN A 255 15.88 9.86 -7.42
N GLY A 256 15.54 9.98 -6.14
CA GLY A 256 16.05 9.11 -5.11
C GLY A 256 15.78 7.63 -5.40
N TYR A 257 14.55 7.28 -5.73
CA TYR A 257 14.20 5.89 -6.08
C TYR A 257 14.80 5.40 -7.40
N ARG A 258 15.11 6.30 -8.34
CA ARG A 258 15.80 5.96 -9.61
C ARG A 258 17.28 5.68 -9.44
N ILE A 259 17.93 6.32 -8.47
CA ILE A 259 19.37 6.21 -8.23
C ILE A 259 19.71 5.33 -7.02
N LEU A 260 18.78 4.61 -6.48
CA LEU A 260 18.96 3.72 -5.32
C LEU A 260 19.99 2.59 -5.52
N ASN A 261 20.77 2.61 -6.59
CA ASN A 261 21.84 1.68 -6.81
C ASN A 261 22.89 1.83 -5.69
N GLY A 262 23.05 0.78 -4.89
CA GLY A 262 24.18 0.67 -3.98
C GLY A 262 24.09 1.51 -2.71
N MET A 263 22.93 1.83 -2.19
CA MET A 263 22.83 2.32 -0.81
C MET A 263 23.42 1.29 0.14
N GLN A 264 24.68 1.43 0.49
CA GLN A 264 25.56 0.60 1.31
C GLN A 264 26.66 -0.17 0.54
N GLY A 265 26.90 0.15 -0.73
CA GLY A 265 27.86 -0.59 -1.53
C GLY A 265 27.40 -1.99 -1.91
N ASN A 266 26.15 -2.32 -1.71
CA ASN A 266 25.52 -3.52 -2.20
C ASN A 266 24.81 -3.20 -3.51
N ASP A 267 24.98 -4.03 -4.52
CA ASP A 267 24.20 -3.95 -5.73
C ASP A 267 22.72 -4.14 -5.40
N VAL A 268 21.88 -3.31 -5.97
CA VAL A 268 20.44 -3.57 -5.95
C VAL A 268 20.22 -4.80 -6.80
N LEU A 269 19.79 -5.89 -6.18
CA LEU A 269 19.60 -7.16 -6.87
C LEU A 269 18.59 -7.05 -8.01
N ASN A 270 17.55 -6.22 -7.81
CA ASN A 270 16.54 -5.90 -8.82
C ASN A 270 16.24 -4.40 -8.76
N PRO A 271 16.91 -3.57 -9.58
CA PRO A 271 16.59 -2.16 -9.65
C PRO A 271 15.14 -2.01 -10.11
N MET A 272 14.44 -1.03 -9.54
CA MET A 272 13.05 -0.75 -9.92
C MET A 272 12.97 -0.49 -11.43
N PRO A 273 12.13 -1.23 -12.17
CA PRO A 273 11.95 -0.99 -13.59
C PRO A 273 11.52 0.46 -13.86
N GLU A 274 11.94 1.00 -14.98
CA GLU A 274 11.64 2.39 -15.34
C GLU A 274 10.15 2.68 -15.43
N ASP A 275 9.39 1.69 -15.86
CA ASP A 275 7.94 1.71 -16.02
C ASP A 275 7.17 1.35 -14.74
N ALA A 276 7.86 1.05 -13.64
CA ALA A 276 7.27 0.76 -12.33
C ALA A 276 7.34 1.93 -11.34
N LEU A 277 7.87 3.10 -11.74
CA LEU A 277 7.95 4.29 -10.89
C LEU A 277 7.41 5.53 -11.62
N PHE A 278 6.48 6.24 -11.00
CA PHE A 278 5.86 7.44 -11.58
C PHE A 278 5.83 8.59 -10.59
N TYR A 279 6.18 9.77 -11.06
CA TYR A 279 5.92 11.00 -10.36
C TYR A 279 4.47 11.43 -10.58
N THR A 280 3.70 11.59 -9.53
CA THR A 280 2.27 11.91 -9.59
C THR A 280 1.91 13.26 -8.95
N GLY A 281 2.84 13.88 -8.25
CA GLY A 281 2.55 15.04 -7.41
C GLY A 281 1.90 14.64 -6.09
N HIS A 282 1.56 15.63 -5.27
CA HIS A 282 0.93 15.42 -3.98
C HIS A 282 -0.48 14.87 -4.09
N TYR A 283 -0.84 14.00 -3.16
CA TYR A 283 -2.20 13.50 -3.00
C TYR A 283 -3.02 14.54 -2.24
N VAL A 284 -3.98 15.14 -2.94
CA VAL A 284 -4.83 16.20 -2.39
C VAL A 284 -6.29 15.81 -2.61
N ASP A 285 -7.12 16.04 -1.60
CA ASP A 285 -8.56 15.80 -1.72
C ASP A 285 -9.13 16.61 -2.89
N HIS A 286 -9.95 15.98 -3.71
CA HIS A 286 -10.52 16.60 -4.90
C HIS A 286 -11.28 17.88 -4.58
N GLU A 287 -12.00 17.91 -3.47
CA GLU A 287 -12.76 19.07 -3.00
C GLU A 287 -11.90 20.32 -2.79
N LEU A 288 -10.67 20.13 -2.27
CA LEU A 288 -9.73 21.22 -2.08
C LEU A 288 -9.23 21.80 -3.40
N VAL A 289 -9.23 21.01 -4.47
CA VAL A 289 -8.75 21.42 -5.80
C VAL A 289 -9.88 22.01 -6.63
N SER A 290 -11.08 21.43 -6.57
CA SER A 290 -12.23 21.86 -7.35
C SER A 290 -12.70 23.28 -6.97
N ASN A 291 -12.51 23.69 -5.73
CA ASN A 291 -12.93 24.97 -5.21
C ASN A 291 -11.80 26.02 -5.12
N ILE A 292 -10.61 25.72 -5.64
CA ILE A 292 -9.43 26.57 -5.43
C ILE A 292 -9.60 28.01 -5.90
N GLU A 293 -10.26 28.22 -7.04
CA GLU A 293 -10.47 29.58 -7.58
C GLU A 293 -11.42 30.39 -6.69
N THR A 294 -12.53 29.77 -6.29
CA THR A 294 -13.52 30.39 -5.39
C THR A 294 -12.92 30.71 -4.03
N ASP A 295 -12.17 29.77 -3.47
CA ASP A 295 -11.52 29.94 -2.17
C ASP A 295 -10.42 31.01 -2.21
N CYS A 296 -9.65 31.06 -3.30
CA CYS A 296 -8.65 32.10 -3.51
C CYS A 296 -9.29 33.50 -3.63
N ALA A 297 -10.40 33.62 -4.36
CA ALA A 297 -11.16 34.86 -4.50
C ALA A 297 -11.72 35.30 -3.14
N ALA A 298 -12.35 34.39 -2.39
CA ALA A 298 -12.86 34.69 -1.06
C ALA A 298 -11.79 35.11 -0.07
N ARG A 299 -10.59 34.47 -0.11
CA ARG A 299 -9.44 34.86 0.71
C ARG A 299 -8.93 36.25 0.35
N LYS A 300 -8.84 36.57 -0.94
CA LYS A 300 -8.41 37.90 -1.40
C LYS A 300 -9.37 38.98 -0.92
N GLN A 301 -10.69 38.76 -1.09
CA GLN A 301 -11.72 39.66 -0.61
C GLN A 301 -11.63 39.90 0.91
N ARG A 302 -11.50 38.81 1.71
CA ARG A 302 -11.33 38.93 3.17
C ARG A 302 -10.12 39.74 3.58
N LYS A 303 -9.02 39.58 2.84
CA LYS A 303 -7.80 40.37 3.07
C LYS A 303 -8.02 41.86 2.78
N GLU A 304 -8.69 42.20 1.69
CA GLU A 304 -9.05 43.56 1.31
C GLU A 304 -9.99 44.20 2.34
N GLU A 305 -10.90 43.41 2.91
CA GLU A 305 -11.83 43.85 3.97
C GLU A 305 -11.18 43.91 5.38
N GLY A 306 -9.90 43.59 5.52
CA GLY A 306 -9.21 43.56 6.81
C GLY A 306 -9.72 42.46 7.78
N LYS A 307 -10.45 41.43 7.28
CA LYS A 307 -10.98 40.34 8.08
C LYS A 307 -9.91 39.28 8.37
N PRO A 308 -10.00 38.58 9.52
CA PRO A 308 -9.05 37.49 9.83
C PRO A 308 -9.07 36.43 8.75
N MET A 309 -7.90 35.96 8.35
CA MET A 309 -7.76 34.81 7.48
C MET A 309 -7.99 33.53 8.32
N ARG A 310 -9.06 32.84 8.07
CA ARG A 310 -9.38 31.54 8.68
C ARG A 310 -8.95 30.43 7.75
#